data_9f260c2c1f804e53383f04aab33ef1ce
#
_entry.id   9f260c2c1f804e53383f04aab33ef1ce
#
_cell.length_a   1.000
_cell.length_b   1.000
_cell.length_c   1.000
_cell.angle_alpha   90.00
_cell.angle_beta   90.00
_cell.angle_gamma   90.00
#
_symmetry.space_group_name_H-M   'P 1'
#
loop_
_entity.id
_entity.type
_entity.pdbx_description
1 polymer ?
#
loop_
_entity_poly.entity_id
_entity_poly.type
_entity_poly.pdbx_seq_one_letter_code
_entity_poly.pdbx_strand_id
1 'polypeptide(L)'
;FRYKGEIMKAVICTKHGPPEVRQLKDGAKPTPKSNEVLIKVHATTCHIGDVRIRSFNVPFWQMIPFRLYLGIRRPKRSILGMELAGEVEGVGKEVKRFKKGDQVFACAGFVFGAYAEYICLPEDAKHIKEGLIAMKPSNMTYEQAAAGVATGGLTALGFLKMAKVQNGQNVLIYGASGSVGTFAVQLAKYFGAEVTGVCSTANLDMIKSLGADEVIDYTKEDFTERVELYDVVFDAVDKITRAKGKKSLKKNGIYLNVVKNLESEEKITTADLIFLKKLVESEKIKTIIDRSYPLEQIAEAHRYVEKGHKKGHVVINIKQNGNA
;
A
#
# COMPACT_ATOMS: atom_id res chain seq x y z
N PHE A 1 -11.46 -31.38 11.62
CA PHE A 1 -10.90 -31.69 10.29
C PHE A 1 -9.37 -31.77 10.43
N ARG A 2 -8.77 -32.96 10.26
CA ARG A 2 -7.30 -33.11 10.14
C ARG A 2 -6.92 -32.69 8.71
N TYR A 3 -6.16 -31.61 8.59
CA TYR A 3 -5.56 -31.22 7.31
C TYR A 3 -4.56 -32.31 6.87
N LYS A 4 -4.70 -32.84 5.64
CA LYS A 4 -3.79 -33.83 5.03
C LYS A 4 -2.62 -33.13 4.30
N GLY A 5 -1.99 -32.09 4.86
CA GLY A 5 -0.91 -31.32 4.23
C GLY A 5 -0.14 -30.49 5.25
N GLU A 6 0.89 -29.78 4.79
CA GLU A 6 1.63 -28.83 5.61
C GLU A 6 0.71 -27.74 6.13
N ILE A 7 0.91 -27.36 7.40
CA ILE A 7 0.10 -26.35 8.09
C ILE A 7 0.86 -25.04 8.09
N MET A 8 0.14 -23.92 7.93
CA MET A 8 0.65 -22.57 8.09
C MET A 8 -0.19 -21.77 9.08
N LYS A 9 0.41 -20.77 9.72
CA LYS A 9 -0.33 -19.77 10.48
C LYS A 9 -0.86 -18.66 9.58
N ALA A 10 -2.10 -18.26 9.81
CA ALA A 10 -2.74 -17.16 9.11
C ALA A 10 -3.71 -16.40 10.02
N VAL A 11 -3.87 -15.11 9.77
CA VAL A 11 -4.88 -14.29 10.44
C VAL A 11 -6.17 -14.33 9.65
N ILE A 12 -7.17 -14.99 10.25
CA ILE A 12 -8.49 -15.15 9.66
C ILE A 12 -9.42 -14.03 10.14
N CYS A 13 -10.01 -13.29 9.20
CA CYS A 13 -11.07 -12.35 9.47
C CYS A 13 -12.42 -13.09 9.44
N THR A 14 -12.99 -13.38 10.60
CA THR A 14 -14.18 -14.26 10.74
C THR A 14 -15.48 -13.55 10.42
N LYS A 15 -15.53 -12.22 10.58
CA LYS A 15 -16.67 -11.34 10.29
C LYS A 15 -16.19 -9.91 10.10
N HIS A 16 -17.03 -9.02 9.58
CA HIS A 16 -16.79 -7.58 9.65
C HIS A 16 -16.98 -7.08 11.08
N GLY A 17 -16.16 -6.12 11.51
CA GLY A 17 -16.28 -5.56 12.87
C GLY A 17 -14.98 -4.95 13.41
N PRO A 18 -14.82 -4.89 14.74
CA PRO A 18 -13.66 -4.32 15.41
C PRO A 18 -12.39 -5.18 15.19
N PRO A 19 -11.20 -4.70 15.56
CA PRO A 19 -9.92 -5.41 15.33
C PRO A 19 -9.87 -6.85 15.84
N GLU A 20 -10.62 -7.16 16.92
CA GLU A 20 -10.67 -8.46 17.59
C GLU A 20 -11.36 -9.57 16.76
N VAL A 21 -12.05 -9.22 15.67
CA VAL A 21 -12.62 -10.23 14.75
C VAL A 21 -11.55 -11.01 13.98
N ARG A 22 -10.30 -10.62 14.12
CA ARG A 22 -9.13 -11.29 13.55
C ARG A 22 -8.56 -12.30 14.51
N GLN A 23 -8.40 -13.51 14.04
CA GLN A 23 -7.91 -14.63 14.84
C GLN A 23 -6.75 -15.30 14.12
N LEU A 24 -5.63 -15.44 14.81
CA LEU A 24 -4.55 -16.30 14.34
C LEU A 24 -5.00 -17.75 14.40
N LYS A 25 -4.92 -18.46 13.29
CA LYS A 25 -5.34 -19.86 13.16
C LYS A 25 -4.37 -20.63 12.28
N ASP A 26 -4.32 -21.93 12.53
CA ASP A 26 -3.69 -22.84 11.61
C ASP A 26 -4.60 -23.09 10.39
N GLY A 27 -3.99 -23.11 9.23
CA GLY A 27 -4.64 -23.34 7.95
C GLY A 27 -3.78 -24.23 7.06
N ALA A 28 -4.33 -24.69 5.95
CA ALA A 28 -3.56 -25.44 4.97
C ALA A 28 -2.58 -24.52 4.24
N LYS A 29 -1.31 -24.91 4.15
CA LYS A 29 -0.33 -24.25 3.27
C LYS A 29 -0.81 -24.38 1.81
N PRO A 30 -0.88 -23.28 1.04
CA PRO A 30 -1.36 -23.34 -0.33
C PRO A 30 -0.35 -24.06 -1.23
N THR A 31 -0.87 -24.70 -2.28
CA THR A 31 -0.06 -25.28 -3.34
C THR A 31 -0.17 -24.41 -4.59
N PRO A 32 0.94 -23.99 -5.21
CA PRO A 32 0.91 -23.12 -6.38
C PRO A 32 0.30 -23.84 -7.58
N LYS A 33 -0.53 -23.13 -8.36
CA LYS A 33 -0.98 -23.58 -9.68
C LYS A 33 0.18 -23.53 -10.68
N SER A 34 -0.07 -23.96 -11.92
CA SER A 34 0.98 -24.07 -12.94
C SER A 34 1.76 -22.76 -13.18
N ASN A 35 1.08 -21.60 -13.12
CA ASN A 35 1.66 -20.28 -13.35
C ASN A 35 1.85 -19.44 -12.05
N GLU A 36 1.73 -20.07 -10.89
CA GLU A 36 1.82 -19.38 -9.61
C GLU A 36 3.17 -19.62 -8.90
N VAL A 37 3.57 -18.64 -8.13
CA VAL A 37 4.75 -18.63 -7.25
C VAL A 37 4.24 -18.75 -5.82
N LEU A 38 4.69 -19.76 -5.09
CA LEU A 38 4.47 -19.89 -3.65
C LEU A 38 5.53 -19.07 -2.90
N ILE A 39 5.10 -18.07 -2.17
CA ILE A 39 5.94 -17.15 -1.44
C ILE A 39 5.83 -17.44 0.06
N LYS A 40 6.96 -17.63 0.71
CA LYS A 40 7.13 -17.62 2.17
C LYS A 40 7.21 -16.17 2.61
N VAL A 41 6.18 -15.66 3.29
CA VAL A 41 6.07 -14.25 3.67
C VAL A 41 6.92 -13.97 4.90
N HIS A 42 7.79 -12.99 4.84
CA HIS A 42 8.60 -12.51 5.97
C HIS A 42 8.04 -11.23 6.58
N ALA A 43 7.51 -10.34 5.76
CA ALA A 43 6.89 -9.09 6.20
C ALA A 43 5.71 -8.71 5.31
N THR A 44 4.73 -8.07 5.92
CA THR A 44 3.57 -7.43 5.27
C THR A 44 3.28 -6.11 5.98
N THR A 45 2.20 -5.40 5.60
CA THR A 45 1.81 -4.16 6.29
C THR A 45 0.36 -4.17 6.73
N CYS A 46 0.06 -3.38 7.75
CA CYS A 46 -1.30 -3.01 8.09
C CYS A 46 -1.70 -1.76 7.29
N HIS A 47 -2.43 -1.98 6.21
CA HIS A 47 -2.87 -0.92 5.31
C HIS A 47 -4.26 -0.39 5.69
N ILE A 48 -4.55 0.89 5.40
CA ILE A 48 -5.88 1.48 5.67
C ILE A 48 -7.00 0.76 4.89
N GLY A 49 -6.70 0.21 3.71
CA GLY A 49 -7.62 -0.62 2.94
C GLY A 49 -8.05 -1.87 3.69
N ASP A 50 -7.11 -2.57 4.35
CA ASP A 50 -7.42 -3.74 5.18
C ASP A 50 -8.31 -3.38 6.37
N VAL A 51 -8.06 -2.21 6.97
CA VAL A 51 -8.89 -1.68 8.07
C VAL A 51 -10.29 -1.40 7.58
N ARG A 52 -10.47 -0.73 6.43
CA ARG A 52 -11.77 -0.42 5.84
C ARG A 52 -12.55 -1.68 5.47
N ILE A 53 -11.89 -2.68 4.88
CA ILE A 53 -12.52 -3.96 4.51
C ILE A 53 -12.95 -4.72 5.77
N ARG A 54 -12.10 -4.78 6.80
CA ARG A 54 -12.44 -5.42 8.06
C ARG A 54 -13.59 -4.74 8.78
N SER A 55 -13.50 -3.41 8.97
CA SER A 55 -14.50 -2.64 9.71
C SER A 55 -15.79 -2.44 8.93
N PHE A 56 -15.75 -2.59 7.61
CA PHE A 56 -16.81 -2.25 6.68
C PHE A 56 -17.31 -0.79 6.83
N ASN A 57 -16.39 0.10 7.19
CA ASN A 57 -16.66 1.53 7.29
C ASN A 57 -16.58 2.16 5.89
N VAL A 58 -17.71 2.09 5.17
CA VAL A 58 -17.87 2.63 3.81
C VAL A 58 -19.07 3.59 3.77
N PRO A 59 -19.06 4.59 2.86
CA PRO A 59 -20.21 5.49 2.71
C PRO A 59 -21.51 4.72 2.46
N PHE A 60 -22.62 5.22 3.01
CA PHE A 60 -23.92 4.55 2.96
C PHE A 60 -24.35 4.12 1.54
N TRP A 61 -24.12 4.96 0.54
CA TRP A 61 -24.46 4.67 -0.87
C TRP A 61 -23.58 3.58 -1.51
N GLN A 62 -22.40 3.29 -0.94
CA GLN A 62 -21.53 2.19 -1.37
C GLN A 62 -21.78 0.88 -0.60
N MET A 63 -22.60 0.90 0.43
CA MET A 63 -22.81 -0.23 1.33
C MET A 63 -23.26 -1.50 0.60
N ILE A 64 -24.26 -1.39 -0.29
CA ILE A 64 -24.81 -2.53 -1.02
C ILE A 64 -23.81 -3.12 -2.03
N PRO A 65 -23.28 -2.33 -2.98
CA PRO A 65 -22.32 -2.86 -3.95
C PRO A 65 -21.05 -3.41 -3.28
N PHE A 66 -20.54 -2.77 -2.24
CA PHE A 66 -19.36 -3.28 -1.52
C PHE A 66 -19.67 -4.57 -0.74
N ARG A 67 -20.84 -4.73 -0.16
CA ARG A 67 -21.25 -5.99 0.49
C ARG A 67 -21.36 -7.14 -0.51
N LEU A 68 -21.87 -6.89 -1.69
CA LEU A 68 -21.93 -7.90 -2.74
C LEU A 68 -20.53 -8.28 -3.24
N TYR A 69 -19.63 -7.32 -3.33
CA TYR A 69 -18.26 -7.53 -3.80
C TYR A 69 -17.36 -8.16 -2.72
N LEU A 70 -17.30 -7.57 -1.53
CA LEU A 70 -16.39 -7.98 -0.45
C LEU A 70 -16.95 -9.09 0.44
N GLY A 71 -18.27 -9.27 0.48
CA GLY A 71 -18.96 -10.24 1.32
C GLY A 71 -19.96 -9.60 2.28
N ILE A 72 -21.08 -10.26 2.51
CA ILE A 72 -22.24 -9.70 3.26
C ILE A 72 -22.00 -9.71 4.78
N ARG A 73 -21.64 -10.87 5.33
CA ARG A 73 -21.43 -11.08 6.78
C ARG A 73 -19.95 -11.15 7.18
N ARG A 74 -19.13 -11.59 6.27
CA ARG A 74 -17.67 -11.72 6.42
C ARG A 74 -16.99 -11.41 5.09
N PRO A 75 -15.70 -11.02 5.08
CA PRO A 75 -14.96 -10.89 3.84
C PRO A 75 -14.97 -12.22 3.05
N LYS A 76 -15.22 -12.17 1.74
CA LYS A 76 -15.12 -13.36 0.86
C LYS A 76 -13.72 -13.98 0.92
N ARG A 77 -12.69 -13.13 1.04
CA ARG A 77 -11.33 -13.52 1.34
C ARG A 77 -11.11 -13.36 2.84
N SER A 78 -11.02 -14.47 3.55
CA SER A 78 -10.89 -14.46 5.01
C SER A 78 -9.50 -14.02 5.51
N ILE A 79 -8.46 -14.22 4.71
CA ILE A 79 -7.09 -13.74 4.98
C ILE A 79 -6.92 -12.45 4.20
N LEU A 80 -6.71 -11.33 4.90
CA LEU A 80 -6.45 -10.02 4.30
C LEU A 80 -4.93 -9.80 4.12
N GLY A 81 -4.52 -8.52 3.91
CA GLY A 81 -3.14 -8.14 3.60
C GLY A 81 -2.95 -7.96 2.10
N MET A 82 -2.51 -6.76 1.72
CA MET A 82 -2.47 -6.30 0.32
C MET A 82 -1.07 -6.27 -0.26
N GLU A 83 -0.02 -6.32 0.56
CA GLU A 83 1.37 -6.27 0.12
C GLU A 83 2.25 -7.12 1.01
N LEU A 84 3.39 -7.52 0.49
CA LEU A 84 4.32 -8.40 1.19
C LEU A 84 5.74 -8.31 0.65
N ALA A 85 6.68 -8.81 1.44
CA ALA A 85 8.00 -9.23 0.99
C ALA A 85 8.33 -10.59 1.60
N GLY A 86 9.03 -11.42 0.84
CA GLY A 86 9.31 -12.78 1.24
C GLY A 86 10.24 -13.50 0.28
N GLU A 87 10.31 -14.80 0.42
CA GLU A 87 11.16 -15.68 -0.37
C GLU A 87 10.30 -16.71 -1.13
N VAL A 88 10.69 -17.01 -2.34
CA VAL A 88 10.04 -18.05 -3.15
C VAL A 88 10.35 -19.42 -2.55
N GLU A 89 9.32 -20.09 -2.05
CA GLU A 89 9.39 -21.44 -1.48
C GLU A 89 9.25 -22.52 -2.56
N GLY A 90 8.45 -22.23 -3.59
CA GLY A 90 8.21 -23.13 -4.71
C GLY A 90 7.52 -22.44 -5.88
N VAL A 91 7.53 -23.09 -7.02
CA VAL A 91 6.96 -22.54 -8.26
C VAL A 91 6.14 -23.59 -8.99
N GLY A 92 5.09 -23.15 -9.68
CA GLY A 92 4.34 -23.98 -10.61
C GLY A 92 5.16 -24.32 -11.86
N LYS A 93 4.75 -25.37 -12.58
CA LYS A 93 5.50 -25.94 -13.72
C LYS A 93 5.67 -24.99 -14.92
N GLU A 94 4.84 -23.96 -15.04
CA GLU A 94 4.88 -22.97 -16.13
C GLU A 94 5.61 -21.69 -15.77
N VAL A 95 6.00 -21.51 -14.49
CA VAL A 95 6.76 -20.34 -14.00
C VAL A 95 8.17 -20.36 -14.59
N LYS A 96 8.60 -19.22 -15.14
CA LYS A 96 9.89 -19.06 -15.84
C LYS A 96 10.79 -18.00 -15.23
N ARG A 97 10.20 -16.99 -14.55
CA ARG A 97 10.90 -15.79 -14.08
C ARG A 97 11.43 -15.90 -12.66
N PHE A 98 10.90 -16.85 -11.89
CA PHE A 98 11.23 -17.03 -10.48
C PHE A 98 11.62 -18.48 -10.21
N LYS A 99 12.48 -18.67 -9.19
CA LYS A 99 12.90 -19.97 -8.68
C LYS A 99 12.94 -19.95 -7.15
N LYS A 100 12.95 -21.13 -6.53
CA LYS A 100 13.10 -21.28 -5.07
C LYS A 100 14.33 -20.53 -4.58
N GLY A 101 14.18 -19.78 -3.47
CA GLY A 101 15.21 -18.96 -2.87
C GLY A 101 15.24 -17.50 -3.38
N ASP A 102 14.52 -17.16 -4.43
CA ASP A 102 14.44 -15.77 -4.90
C ASP A 102 13.74 -14.89 -3.86
N GLN A 103 14.35 -13.76 -3.53
CA GLN A 103 13.74 -12.76 -2.65
C GLN A 103 12.84 -11.85 -3.47
N VAL A 104 11.58 -11.76 -3.05
CA VAL A 104 10.54 -11.05 -3.80
C VAL A 104 9.78 -10.06 -2.93
N PHE A 105 9.16 -9.08 -3.56
CA PHE A 105 8.14 -8.23 -2.98
C PHE A 105 6.96 -8.13 -3.93
N ALA A 106 5.77 -7.90 -3.37
CA ALA A 106 4.55 -8.00 -4.15
C ALA A 106 3.43 -7.10 -3.63
N CYS A 107 2.62 -6.61 -4.57
CA CYS A 107 1.28 -6.14 -4.29
C CYS A 107 0.31 -7.31 -4.50
N ALA A 108 -0.26 -7.86 -3.44
CA ALA A 108 -1.28 -8.90 -3.56
C ALA A 108 -2.62 -8.37 -4.11
N GLY A 109 -2.81 -7.04 -4.11
CA GLY A 109 -4.01 -6.40 -4.63
C GLY A 109 -5.30 -6.97 -4.01
N PHE A 110 -6.30 -7.28 -4.84
CA PHE A 110 -7.56 -7.87 -4.38
C PHE A 110 -7.52 -9.40 -4.23
N VAL A 111 -6.38 -10.05 -4.49
CA VAL A 111 -6.17 -11.45 -4.10
C VAL A 111 -6.14 -11.56 -2.59
N PHE A 112 -5.61 -10.54 -1.91
CA PHE A 112 -5.34 -10.53 -0.47
C PHE A 112 -4.47 -11.71 -0.06
N GLY A 113 -4.39 -12.02 1.24
CA GLY A 113 -3.73 -13.24 1.71
C GLY A 113 -2.37 -13.02 2.35
N ALA A 114 -1.85 -11.78 2.39
CA ALA A 114 -0.53 -11.50 2.93
C ALA A 114 -0.44 -11.60 4.48
N TYR A 115 -1.57 -11.73 5.19
CA TYR A 115 -1.56 -12.01 6.63
C TYR A 115 -1.46 -13.50 6.93
N ALA A 116 -0.55 -14.18 6.28
CA ALA A 116 -0.25 -15.60 6.42
C ALA A 116 1.22 -15.89 6.17
N GLU A 117 1.71 -17.02 6.66
CA GLU A 117 3.10 -17.46 6.42
C GLU A 117 3.38 -17.74 4.95
N TYR A 118 2.36 -18.09 4.16
CA TYR A 118 2.51 -18.40 2.72
C TYR A 118 1.35 -17.84 1.90
N ILE A 119 1.67 -17.43 0.67
CA ILE A 119 0.71 -16.99 -0.34
C ILE A 119 1.15 -17.46 -1.72
N CYS A 120 0.19 -17.76 -2.61
CA CYS A 120 0.45 -17.98 -4.03
C CYS A 120 0.02 -16.74 -4.84
N LEU A 121 0.88 -16.27 -5.73
CA LEU A 121 0.60 -15.21 -6.68
C LEU A 121 0.99 -15.62 -8.10
N PRO A 122 0.25 -15.19 -9.14
CA PRO A 122 0.61 -15.50 -10.52
C PRO A 122 1.91 -14.76 -10.91
N GLU A 123 2.76 -15.40 -11.70
CA GLU A 123 3.99 -14.82 -12.23
C GLU A 123 3.73 -13.67 -13.20
N ASP A 124 2.67 -13.79 -14.01
CA ASP A 124 2.39 -13.01 -15.21
C ASP A 124 1.13 -12.15 -15.07
N ALA A 125 0.79 -11.74 -13.85
CA ALA A 125 -0.35 -10.86 -13.59
C ALA A 125 -0.31 -9.60 -14.46
N LYS A 126 -1.42 -9.30 -15.11
CA LYS A 126 -1.56 -8.14 -16.00
C LYS A 126 -2.03 -6.89 -15.29
N HIS A 127 -2.68 -7.06 -14.15
CA HIS A 127 -3.29 -5.98 -13.39
C HIS A 127 -2.97 -6.08 -11.90
N ILE A 128 -2.89 -4.95 -11.23
CA ILE A 128 -2.70 -4.87 -9.78
C ILE A 128 -3.74 -5.71 -9.01
N LYS A 129 -4.95 -5.90 -9.56
CA LYS A 129 -6.02 -6.70 -8.94
C LYS A 129 -5.71 -8.20 -8.86
N GLU A 130 -4.82 -8.70 -9.72
CA GLU A 130 -4.41 -10.12 -9.81
C GLU A 130 -3.19 -10.41 -8.93
N GLY A 131 -2.53 -9.39 -8.45
CA GLY A 131 -1.28 -9.47 -7.70
C GLY A 131 -0.05 -9.28 -8.60
N LEU A 132 0.79 -8.31 -8.27
CA LEU A 132 2.04 -8.02 -8.99
C LEU A 132 3.22 -8.46 -8.16
N ILE A 133 4.16 -9.19 -8.76
CA ILE A 133 5.37 -9.69 -8.10
C ILE A 133 6.63 -9.25 -8.84
N ALA A 134 7.67 -8.90 -8.09
CA ALA A 134 9.00 -8.60 -8.62
C ALA A 134 10.09 -9.03 -7.63
N MET A 135 11.34 -9.13 -8.11
CA MET A 135 12.50 -9.32 -7.26
C MET A 135 12.63 -8.17 -6.27
N LYS A 136 12.85 -8.48 -5.01
CA LYS A 136 13.03 -7.48 -3.94
C LYS A 136 14.22 -6.56 -4.27
N PRO A 137 14.13 -5.24 -3.98
CA PRO A 137 15.29 -4.36 -4.07
C PRO A 137 16.47 -4.90 -3.26
N SER A 138 17.65 -4.95 -3.84
CA SER A 138 18.84 -5.56 -3.25
C SER A 138 19.33 -4.85 -1.98
N ASN A 139 19.06 -3.54 -1.88
CA ASN A 139 19.43 -2.67 -0.77
C ASN A 139 18.36 -2.54 0.31
N MET A 140 17.33 -3.40 0.32
CA MET A 140 16.25 -3.38 1.32
C MET A 140 16.19 -4.68 2.14
N THR A 141 15.82 -4.56 3.41
CA THR A 141 15.32 -5.69 4.22
C THR A 141 13.93 -6.10 3.75
N TYR A 142 13.38 -7.21 4.24
CA TYR A 142 12.00 -7.62 3.94
C TYR A 142 10.99 -6.60 4.48
N GLU A 143 11.21 -6.07 5.70
CA GLU A 143 10.36 -5.04 6.29
C GLU A 143 10.31 -3.78 5.43
N GLN A 144 11.47 -3.32 4.96
CA GLN A 144 11.55 -2.15 4.09
C GLN A 144 10.87 -2.40 2.74
N ALA A 145 11.08 -3.56 2.14
CA ALA A 145 10.48 -3.90 0.85
C ALA A 145 8.96 -4.09 0.94
N ALA A 146 8.46 -4.62 2.08
CA ALA A 146 7.03 -4.71 2.35
C ALA A 146 6.41 -3.33 2.67
N ALA A 147 7.21 -2.34 3.11
CA ALA A 147 6.70 -1.05 3.60
C ALA A 147 6.25 -0.12 2.46
N GLY A 148 5.25 -0.54 1.71
CA GLY A 148 4.44 0.27 0.83
C GLY A 148 5.00 0.55 -0.56
N VAL A 149 6.16 0.03 -0.94
CA VAL A 149 6.64 0.20 -2.33
C VAL A 149 5.63 -0.38 -3.31
N ALA A 150 5.08 -1.56 -2.98
CA ALA A 150 4.15 -2.30 -3.83
C ALA A 150 2.68 -1.84 -3.72
N THR A 151 2.32 -0.98 -2.77
CA THR A 151 0.96 -0.40 -2.69
C THR A 151 1.01 1.12 -2.69
N GLY A 152 1.53 1.75 -1.64
CA GLY A 152 1.63 3.21 -1.55
C GLY A 152 2.42 3.84 -2.70
N GLY A 153 3.54 3.21 -3.09
CA GLY A 153 4.38 3.63 -4.22
C GLY A 153 3.66 3.49 -5.57
N LEU A 154 3.04 2.32 -5.83
CA LEU A 154 2.27 2.11 -7.07
C LEU A 154 1.06 3.05 -7.15
N THR A 155 0.33 3.24 -6.05
CA THR A 155 -0.78 4.19 -5.99
C THR A 155 -0.30 5.61 -6.29
N ALA A 156 0.75 6.10 -5.61
CA ALA A 156 1.31 7.43 -5.87
C ALA A 156 1.75 7.60 -7.33
N LEU A 157 2.46 6.60 -7.88
CA LEU A 157 2.91 6.61 -9.28
C LEU A 157 1.74 6.68 -10.25
N GLY A 158 0.68 5.90 -10.01
CA GLY A 158 -0.54 5.91 -10.85
C GLY A 158 -1.21 7.28 -10.88
N PHE A 159 -1.35 7.94 -9.73
CA PHE A 159 -1.92 9.29 -9.64
C PHE A 159 -1.06 10.35 -10.32
N LEU A 160 0.27 10.32 -10.12
CA LEU A 160 1.18 11.26 -10.76
C LEU A 160 1.23 11.09 -12.29
N LYS A 161 1.17 9.83 -12.77
CA LYS A 161 1.03 9.53 -14.20
C LYS A 161 -0.31 10.03 -14.76
N MET A 162 -1.42 9.85 -14.03
CA MET A 162 -2.74 10.36 -14.44
C MET A 162 -2.72 11.88 -14.57
N ALA A 163 -2.11 12.59 -13.62
CA ALA A 163 -1.91 14.03 -13.67
C ALA A 163 -0.88 14.48 -14.71
N LYS A 164 -0.13 13.54 -15.29
CA LYS A 164 1.00 13.83 -16.21
C LYS A 164 2.00 14.80 -15.59
N VAL A 165 2.35 14.55 -14.32
CA VAL A 165 3.32 15.41 -13.61
C VAL A 165 4.65 15.42 -14.33
N GLN A 166 5.21 16.63 -14.52
CA GLN A 166 6.45 16.87 -15.25
C GLN A 166 7.25 18.03 -14.63
N ASN A 167 8.45 18.19 -15.12
CA ASN A 167 9.39 19.20 -14.65
C ASN A 167 8.79 20.63 -14.64
N GLY A 168 9.04 21.35 -13.55
CA GLY A 168 8.62 22.74 -13.37
C GLY A 168 7.17 22.95 -12.96
N GLN A 169 6.37 21.88 -12.78
CA GLN A 169 5.01 22.00 -12.28
C GLN A 169 4.98 22.13 -10.75
N ASN A 170 4.04 22.92 -10.24
CA ASN A 170 3.77 23.04 -8.81
C ASN A 170 2.75 21.97 -8.38
N VAL A 171 3.15 21.10 -7.46
CA VAL A 171 2.33 19.97 -6.99
C VAL A 171 2.11 20.07 -5.49
N LEU A 172 0.85 20.18 -5.06
CA LEU A 172 0.48 20.09 -3.66
C LEU A 172 0.02 18.66 -3.33
N ILE A 173 0.60 18.09 -2.28
CA ILE A 173 0.26 16.76 -1.77
C ILE A 173 -0.33 16.89 -0.37
N TYR A 174 -1.64 16.74 -0.24
CA TYR A 174 -2.35 16.76 1.03
C TYR A 174 -2.31 15.37 1.68
N GLY A 175 -1.90 15.31 2.96
CA GLY A 175 -1.63 14.06 3.66
C GLY A 175 -0.25 13.48 3.29
N ALA A 176 0.73 14.35 3.06
CA ALA A 176 2.08 14.02 2.63
C ALA A 176 2.79 13.00 3.55
N SER A 177 2.46 12.95 4.85
CA SER A 177 3.06 12.03 5.82
C SER A 177 2.47 10.62 5.83
N GLY A 178 1.40 10.37 5.07
CA GLY A 178 0.77 9.04 4.99
C GLY A 178 1.49 8.07 4.05
N SER A 179 0.98 6.82 3.93
CA SER A 179 1.56 5.77 3.09
C SER A 179 1.76 6.20 1.63
N VAL A 180 0.71 6.73 1.00
CA VAL A 180 0.75 7.20 -0.39
C VAL A 180 1.50 8.54 -0.48
N GLY A 181 1.26 9.43 0.47
CA GLY A 181 1.83 10.79 0.47
C GLY A 181 3.36 10.80 0.51
N THR A 182 3.98 9.95 1.32
CA THR A 182 5.46 9.88 1.40
C THR A 182 6.11 9.47 0.08
N PHE A 183 5.48 8.58 -0.68
CA PHE A 183 5.94 8.24 -2.03
C PHE A 183 5.59 9.31 -3.05
N ALA A 184 4.40 9.93 -2.94
CA ALA A 184 3.97 10.98 -3.86
C ALA A 184 4.92 12.18 -3.83
N VAL A 185 5.39 12.62 -2.65
CA VAL A 185 6.40 13.67 -2.51
C VAL A 185 7.67 13.30 -3.27
N GLN A 186 8.24 12.13 -3.00
CA GLN A 186 9.50 11.71 -3.60
C GLN A 186 9.39 11.49 -5.11
N LEU A 187 8.30 10.89 -5.58
CA LEU A 187 8.08 10.65 -7.01
C LEU A 187 7.81 11.95 -7.76
N ALA A 188 7.05 12.91 -7.20
CA ALA A 188 6.85 14.20 -7.81
C ALA A 188 8.17 14.97 -7.93
N LYS A 189 9.03 14.93 -6.92
CA LYS A 189 10.39 15.48 -6.99
C LYS A 189 11.24 14.77 -8.05
N TYR A 190 11.17 13.44 -8.12
CA TYR A 190 11.87 12.68 -9.17
C TYR A 190 11.44 13.10 -10.59
N PHE A 191 10.15 13.46 -10.79
CA PHE A 191 9.66 14.00 -12.06
C PHE A 191 9.99 15.48 -12.27
N GLY A 192 10.72 16.11 -11.35
CA GLY A 192 11.18 17.51 -11.47
C GLY A 192 10.15 18.55 -11.04
N ALA A 193 9.09 18.16 -10.34
CA ALA A 193 8.10 19.12 -9.84
C ALA A 193 8.62 19.92 -8.63
N GLU A 194 8.07 21.11 -8.42
CA GLU A 194 8.11 21.85 -7.17
C GLU A 194 7.01 21.31 -6.25
N VAL A 195 7.38 20.75 -5.09
CA VAL A 195 6.46 20.00 -4.25
C VAL A 195 6.18 20.71 -2.93
N THR A 196 4.88 20.97 -2.69
CA THR A 196 4.37 21.42 -1.38
C THR A 196 3.69 20.26 -0.67
N GLY A 197 4.24 19.85 0.48
CA GLY A 197 3.67 18.78 1.31
C GLY A 197 2.80 19.34 2.42
N VAL A 198 1.55 18.87 2.56
CA VAL A 198 0.64 19.26 3.66
C VAL A 198 0.57 18.13 4.67
N CYS A 199 0.96 18.40 5.92
CA CYS A 199 0.94 17.43 7.02
C CYS A 199 0.77 18.15 8.38
N SER A 200 0.79 17.39 9.49
CA SER A 200 0.78 17.99 10.84
C SER A 200 2.17 18.41 11.29
N THR A 201 2.25 19.30 12.29
CA THR A 201 3.50 19.83 12.88
C THR A 201 4.57 18.75 13.10
N ALA A 202 4.20 17.62 13.67
CA ALA A 202 5.13 16.53 14.01
C ALA A 202 5.78 15.83 12.79
N ASN A 203 5.36 16.17 11.57
CA ASN A 203 5.82 15.50 10.35
C ASN A 203 6.52 16.45 9.36
N LEU A 204 6.63 17.73 9.67
CA LEU A 204 7.20 18.76 8.77
C LEU A 204 8.63 18.40 8.33
N ASP A 205 9.51 18.14 9.31
CA ASP A 205 10.91 17.81 9.04
C ASP A 205 11.08 16.54 8.21
N MET A 206 10.25 15.52 8.51
CA MET A 206 10.24 14.29 7.74
C MET A 206 9.89 14.58 6.28
N ILE A 207 8.82 15.33 6.01
CA ILE A 207 8.38 15.62 4.64
C ILE A 207 9.40 16.48 3.90
N LYS A 208 10.01 17.43 4.59
CA LYS A 208 11.13 18.19 4.03
C LYS A 208 12.33 17.31 3.66
N SER A 209 12.66 16.34 4.53
CA SER A 209 13.74 15.37 4.28
C SER A 209 13.45 14.39 3.13
N LEU A 210 12.18 14.26 2.72
CA LEU A 210 11.76 13.48 1.55
C LEU A 210 11.81 14.29 0.24
N GLY A 211 12.23 15.57 0.32
CA GLY A 211 12.46 16.41 -0.83
C GLY A 211 11.35 17.42 -1.13
N ALA A 212 10.35 17.59 -0.25
CA ALA A 212 9.40 18.68 -0.43
C ALA A 212 10.12 20.05 -0.35
N ASP A 213 9.85 20.92 -1.33
CA ASP A 213 10.41 22.28 -1.38
C ASP A 213 9.76 23.14 -0.30
N GLU A 214 8.44 22.96 -0.11
CA GLU A 214 7.66 23.59 0.95
C GLU A 214 6.85 22.59 1.76
N VAL A 215 6.54 22.96 2.99
CA VAL A 215 5.67 22.20 3.89
C VAL A 215 4.66 23.12 4.56
N ILE A 216 3.41 22.66 4.61
CA ILE A 216 2.30 23.38 5.23
C ILE A 216 1.79 22.58 6.41
N ASP A 217 1.71 23.24 7.58
CA ASP A 217 1.11 22.64 8.78
C ASP A 217 -0.40 22.90 8.79
N TYR A 218 -1.20 21.90 8.38
CA TYR A 218 -2.65 22.05 8.35
C TYR A 218 -3.30 22.29 9.73
N THR A 219 -2.55 22.11 10.82
CA THR A 219 -3.04 22.39 12.18
C THR A 219 -2.95 23.87 12.54
N LYS A 220 -2.21 24.66 11.76
CA LYS A 220 -1.93 26.07 11.99
C LYS A 220 -2.45 26.98 10.89
N GLU A 221 -2.46 26.50 9.65
CA GLU A 221 -2.87 27.30 8.49
C GLU A 221 -3.71 26.50 7.50
N ASP A 222 -4.58 27.19 6.76
CA ASP A 222 -5.33 26.62 5.65
C ASP A 222 -4.56 26.86 4.34
N PHE A 223 -4.12 25.80 3.70
CA PHE A 223 -3.38 25.88 2.44
C PHE A 223 -4.14 26.65 1.33
N THR A 224 -5.49 26.75 1.41
CA THR A 224 -6.30 27.45 0.42
C THR A 224 -6.32 28.97 0.58
N GLU A 225 -5.72 29.50 1.65
CA GLU A 225 -5.54 30.93 1.89
C GLU A 225 -4.22 31.46 1.33
N ARG A 226 -3.36 30.56 0.85
CA ARG A 226 -2.11 30.94 0.20
C ARG A 226 -2.37 31.48 -1.21
N VAL A 227 -1.49 32.37 -1.65
CA VAL A 227 -1.55 32.99 -3.00
C VAL A 227 -1.07 32.03 -4.07
N GLU A 228 -0.18 31.09 -3.70
CA GLU A 228 0.37 30.11 -4.62
C GLU A 228 -0.71 29.20 -5.17
N LEU A 229 -0.70 29.03 -6.50
CA LEU A 229 -1.58 28.11 -7.21
C LEU A 229 -0.77 26.93 -7.76
N TYR A 230 -1.43 25.77 -7.78
CA TYR A 230 -0.82 24.50 -8.14
C TYR A 230 -1.32 23.99 -9.49
N ASP A 231 -0.44 23.33 -10.23
CA ASP A 231 -0.82 22.57 -11.44
C ASP A 231 -1.57 21.30 -11.06
N VAL A 232 -1.18 20.69 -9.92
CA VAL A 232 -1.81 19.49 -9.38
C VAL A 232 -2.04 19.63 -7.88
N VAL A 233 -3.24 19.32 -7.42
CA VAL A 233 -3.58 19.13 -6.00
C VAL A 233 -3.97 17.66 -5.82
N PHE A 234 -3.15 16.90 -5.10
CA PHE A 234 -3.40 15.49 -4.81
C PHE A 234 -3.78 15.28 -3.34
N ASP A 235 -5.04 14.91 -3.10
CA ASP A 235 -5.53 14.48 -1.80
C ASP A 235 -5.26 12.99 -1.59
N ALA A 236 -4.17 12.68 -0.93
CA ALA A 236 -3.71 11.31 -0.66
C ALA A 236 -4.43 10.64 0.54
N VAL A 237 -5.39 11.31 1.19
CA VAL A 237 -6.06 10.83 2.42
C VAL A 237 -7.58 10.99 2.42
N ASP A 238 -8.17 11.57 1.36
CA ASP A 238 -9.62 11.86 1.25
C ASP A 238 -10.14 12.75 2.40
N LYS A 239 -9.41 13.84 2.67
CA LYS A 239 -9.75 14.77 3.77
C LYS A 239 -10.13 16.17 3.32
N ILE A 240 -9.98 16.50 2.04
CA ILE A 240 -10.41 17.79 1.50
C ILE A 240 -11.51 17.62 0.47
N THR A 241 -12.43 18.57 0.45
CA THR A 241 -13.48 18.59 -0.58
C THR A 241 -12.90 18.98 -1.93
N ARG A 242 -13.54 18.52 -3.02
CA ARG A 242 -13.14 18.92 -4.38
C ARG A 242 -13.18 20.43 -4.55
N ALA A 243 -14.16 21.11 -3.96
CA ALA A 243 -14.28 22.57 -4.01
C ALA A 243 -13.08 23.25 -3.34
N LYS A 244 -12.69 22.76 -2.14
CA LYS A 244 -11.52 23.27 -1.42
C LYS A 244 -10.22 23.03 -2.21
N GLY A 245 -10.01 21.83 -2.76
CA GLY A 245 -8.85 21.55 -3.59
C GLY A 245 -8.78 22.41 -4.87
N LYS A 246 -9.93 22.68 -5.49
CA LYS A 246 -10.00 23.52 -6.70
C LYS A 246 -9.65 24.99 -6.46
N LYS A 247 -9.84 25.52 -5.25
CA LYS A 247 -9.47 26.91 -4.92
C LYS A 247 -7.98 27.18 -5.11
N SER A 248 -7.13 26.17 -4.89
CA SER A 248 -5.68 26.29 -4.96
C SER A 248 -5.11 25.88 -6.33
N LEU A 249 -5.97 25.63 -7.33
CA LEU A 249 -5.53 25.22 -8.66
C LEU A 249 -5.34 26.42 -9.60
N LYS A 250 -4.30 26.35 -10.44
CA LYS A 250 -4.19 27.16 -11.66
C LYS A 250 -5.36 26.89 -12.61
N LYS A 251 -5.58 27.75 -13.61
CA LYS A 251 -6.72 27.71 -14.55
C LYS A 251 -6.96 26.34 -15.17
N ASN A 252 -5.92 25.56 -15.46
CA ASN A 252 -6.01 24.21 -16.06
C ASN A 252 -5.50 23.12 -15.10
N GLY A 253 -5.46 23.42 -13.81
CA GLY A 253 -4.93 22.52 -12.81
C GLY A 253 -5.84 21.31 -12.55
N ILE A 254 -5.26 20.24 -12.05
CA ILE A 254 -5.90 18.94 -11.83
C ILE A 254 -6.05 18.67 -10.34
N TYR A 255 -7.27 18.36 -9.89
CA TYR A 255 -7.54 17.83 -8.55
C TYR A 255 -7.71 16.32 -8.63
N LEU A 256 -6.91 15.61 -7.84
CA LEU A 256 -6.96 14.16 -7.68
C LEU A 256 -7.24 13.77 -6.22
N ASN A 257 -8.00 12.69 -6.04
CA ASN A 257 -8.35 12.17 -4.73
C ASN A 257 -8.17 10.64 -4.72
N VAL A 258 -7.43 10.15 -3.74
CA VAL A 258 -7.02 8.73 -3.63
C VAL A 258 -8.19 7.72 -3.58
N VAL A 259 -9.39 8.17 -3.19
CA VAL A 259 -10.57 7.28 -3.10
C VAL A 259 -11.49 7.42 -4.31
N LYS A 260 -11.48 8.57 -4.97
CA LYS A 260 -12.47 8.91 -6.03
C LYS A 260 -11.96 8.68 -7.44
N ASN A 261 -10.64 8.62 -7.64
CA ASN A 261 -10.03 8.44 -8.95
C ASN A 261 -9.35 7.07 -9.06
N LEU A 262 -10.15 6.01 -8.89
CA LEU A 262 -9.64 4.62 -8.89
C LEU A 262 -9.12 4.16 -10.26
N GLU A 263 -9.43 4.87 -11.34
CA GLU A 263 -8.90 4.60 -12.69
C GLU A 263 -7.36 4.72 -12.75
N SER A 264 -6.75 5.42 -11.79
CA SER A 264 -5.28 5.51 -11.67
C SER A 264 -4.63 4.14 -11.48
N GLU A 265 -5.32 3.20 -10.87
CA GLU A 265 -4.83 1.85 -10.58
C GLU A 265 -5.00 0.89 -11.77
N GLU A 266 -5.92 1.17 -12.70
CA GLU A 266 -6.23 0.26 -13.82
C GLU A 266 -5.09 0.09 -14.84
N LYS A 267 -4.17 1.06 -14.89
CA LYS A 267 -3.02 1.06 -15.81
C LYS A 267 -1.72 0.62 -15.15
N ILE A 268 -1.76 0.22 -13.87
CA ILE A 268 -0.58 -0.20 -13.12
C ILE A 268 -0.23 -1.64 -13.47
N THR A 269 1.04 -1.86 -13.80
CA THR A 269 1.59 -3.15 -14.26
C THR A 269 2.84 -3.56 -13.48
N THR A 270 3.35 -4.75 -13.73
CA THR A 270 4.62 -5.23 -13.20
C THR A 270 5.80 -4.33 -13.61
N ALA A 271 5.74 -3.69 -14.78
CA ALA A 271 6.79 -2.74 -15.21
C ALA A 271 6.87 -1.53 -14.26
N ASP A 272 5.75 -1.07 -13.72
CA ASP A 272 5.71 0.02 -12.74
C ASP A 272 6.32 -0.40 -11.40
N LEU A 273 6.08 -1.64 -10.97
CA LEU A 273 6.69 -2.19 -9.77
C LEU A 273 8.22 -2.32 -9.94
N ILE A 274 8.69 -2.76 -11.10
CA ILE A 274 10.12 -2.82 -11.45
C ILE A 274 10.73 -1.41 -11.54
N PHE A 275 10.00 -0.43 -12.05
CA PHE A 275 10.43 0.96 -12.08
C PHE A 275 10.65 1.49 -10.65
N LEU A 276 9.69 1.30 -9.74
CA LEU A 276 9.84 1.69 -8.34
C LEU A 276 11.03 0.97 -7.67
N LYS A 277 11.21 -0.34 -7.94
CA LYS A 277 12.38 -1.08 -7.48
C LYS A 277 13.69 -0.39 -7.87
N LYS A 278 13.83 0.01 -9.15
CA LYS A 278 15.03 0.72 -9.65
C LYS A 278 15.24 2.05 -8.95
N LEU A 279 14.18 2.80 -8.66
CA LEU A 279 14.29 4.06 -7.92
C LEU A 279 14.74 3.85 -6.47
N VAL A 280 14.30 2.78 -5.84
CA VAL A 280 14.78 2.39 -4.50
C VAL A 280 16.26 1.99 -4.55
N GLU A 281 16.65 1.15 -5.49
CA GLU A 281 18.03 0.67 -5.62
C GLU A 281 19.02 1.81 -5.96
N SER A 282 18.54 2.85 -6.63
CA SER A 282 19.31 4.08 -6.92
C SER A 282 19.13 5.17 -5.86
N GLU A 283 18.53 4.85 -4.71
CA GLU A 283 18.32 5.76 -3.56
C GLU A 283 17.53 7.03 -3.89
N LYS A 284 16.75 7.01 -4.99
CA LYS A 284 15.88 8.14 -5.38
C LYS A 284 14.60 8.21 -4.56
N ILE A 285 14.14 7.05 -4.06
CA ILE A 285 13.01 6.96 -3.13
C ILE A 285 13.34 6.00 -1.99
N LYS A 286 12.78 6.27 -0.82
CA LYS A 286 12.92 5.45 0.39
C LYS A 286 11.59 5.21 1.05
N THR A 287 11.47 4.11 1.78
CA THR A 287 10.30 3.79 2.59
C THR A 287 10.37 4.43 3.97
N ILE A 288 9.22 4.79 4.52
CA ILE A 288 9.11 5.29 5.89
C ILE A 288 8.31 4.27 6.70
N ILE A 289 8.95 3.67 7.68
CA ILE A 289 8.33 2.74 8.63
C ILE A 289 8.08 3.50 9.94
N ASP A 290 6.83 3.54 10.37
CA ASP A 290 6.42 4.16 11.62
C ASP A 290 6.59 3.19 12.79
N ARG A 291 6.03 1.99 12.64
CA ARG A 291 6.04 0.93 13.65
C ARG A 291 6.06 -0.44 13.01
N SER A 292 6.54 -1.41 13.78
CA SER A 292 6.49 -2.84 13.44
C SER A 292 5.78 -3.61 14.54
N TYR A 293 4.99 -4.61 14.16
CA TYR A 293 4.28 -5.52 15.05
C TYR A 293 4.50 -6.96 14.59
N PRO A 294 4.56 -7.94 15.50
CA PRO A 294 4.46 -9.34 15.11
C PRO A 294 3.03 -9.66 14.61
N LEU A 295 2.88 -10.73 13.83
CA LEU A 295 1.58 -11.13 13.25
C LEU A 295 0.50 -11.36 14.32
N GLU A 296 0.89 -11.86 15.50
CA GLU A 296 0.04 -12.09 16.65
C GLU A 296 -0.62 -10.80 17.17
N GLN A 297 0.04 -9.66 16.99
CA GLN A 297 -0.44 -8.34 17.41
C GLN A 297 -1.17 -7.57 16.30
N ILE A 298 -1.66 -8.24 15.28
CA ILE A 298 -2.35 -7.62 14.13
C ILE A 298 -3.54 -6.74 14.56
N ALA A 299 -4.26 -7.12 15.63
CA ALA A 299 -5.37 -6.33 16.15
C ALA A 299 -4.90 -4.97 16.69
N GLU A 300 -3.75 -4.92 17.36
CA GLU A 300 -3.14 -3.68 17.86
C GLU A 300 -2.67 -2.79 16.72
N ALA A 301 -2.03 -3.38 15.71
CA ALA A 301 -1.64 -2.66 14.50
C ALA A 301 -2.86 -2.01 13.81
N HIS A 302 -3.99 -2.72 13.72
CA HIS A 302 -5.23 -2.17 13.18
C HIS A 302 -5.79 -1.03 14.01
N ARG A 303 -5.82 -1.16 15.37
CA ARG A 303 -6.23 -0.05 16.25
C ARG A 303 -5.35 1.18 16.07
N TYR A 304 -4.05 0.95 15.88
CA TYR A 304 -3.11 2.04 15.65
C TYR A 304 -3.39 2.76 14.32
N VAL A 305 -3.56 2.00 13.23
CA VAL A 305 -3.85 2.56 11.89
C VAL A 305 -5.20 3.27 11.85
N GLU A 306 -6.22 2.78 12.56
CA GLU A 306 -7.55 3.41 12.66
C GLU A 306 -7.52 4.81 13.27
N LYS A 307 -6.55 5.13 14.16
CA LYS A 307 -6.39 6.47 14.72
C LYS A 307 -6.03 7.53 13.68
N GLY A 308 -5.53 7.10 12.50
CA GLY A 308 -5.30 8.00 11.37
C GLY A 308 -4.05 8.90 11.45
N HIS A 309 -3.16 8.69 12.42
CA HIS A 309 -1.98 9.53 12.67
C HIS A 309 -0.65 8.83 12.39
N LYS A 310 -0.67 7.69 11.69
CA LYS A 310 0.57 6.98 11.34
C LYS A 310 1.42 7.75 10.33
N LYS A 311 2.73 7.57 10.42
CA LYS A 311 3.73 8.07 9.47
C LYS A 311 4.11 6.95 8.49
N GLY A 312 4.06 7.19 7.18
CA GLY A 312 4.41 6.15 6.23
C GLY A 312 3.65 4.84 6.49
N HIS A 313 4.35 3.78 6.89
CA HIS A 313 3.83 2.40 6.93
C HIS A 313 3.93 1.75 8.32
N VAL A 314 2.97 0.86 8.60
CA VAL A 314 2.97 -0.02 9.78
C VAL A 314 3.26 -1.44 9.29
N VAL A 315 4.42 -1.96 9.64
CA VAL A 315 4.90 -3.28 9.22
C VAL A 315 4.39 -4.37 10.15
N ILE A 316 4.08 -5.52 9.59
CA ILE A 316 3.76 -6.75 10.31
C ILE A 316 4.83 -7.79 9.96
N ASN A 317 5.59 -8.18 10.97
CA ASN A 317 6.62 -9.21 10.84
C ASN A 317 6.00 -10.59 11.03
N ILE A 318 6.29 -11.49 10.13
CA ILE A 318 5.83 -12.88 10.18
C ILE A 318 7.02 -13.75 10.58
N LYS A 319 7.05 -14.12 11.88
CA LYS A 319 8.03 -15.09 12.37
C LYS A 319 7.73 -16.43 11.73
N GLN A 320 8.72 -16.98 11.07
CA GLN A 320 8.66 -18.35 10.59
C GLN A 320 8.86 -19.28 11.79
N ASN A 321 8.00 -20.26 11.96
CA ASN A 321 8.30 -21.37 12.84
C ASN A 321 9.49 -22.11 12.21
N GLY A 322 10.70 -21.72 12.58
CA GLY A 322 11.90 -22.47 12.23
C GLY A 322 11.80 -23.82 12.92
N ASN A 323 12.15 -24.88 12.23
CA ASN A 323 12.61 -26.09 12.87
C ASN A 323 13.73 -25.69 13.83
N ALA A 324 13.44 -25.77 15.16
CA ALA A 324 14.45 -25.74 16.18
C ALA A 324 15.27 -27.01 16.09
#